data_91cd21c8171878634f9d863535399c75
#
_entry.id   91cd21c8171878634f9d863535399c75
#
_cell.length_a   1.000
_cell.length_b   1.000
_cell.length_c   1.000
_cell.angle_alpha   90.00
_cell.angle_beta   90.00
_cell.angle_gamma   90.00
#
_symmetry.space_group_name_H-M   'P 1'
#
loop_
_entity.id
_entity.type
_entity.pdbx_description
1 polymer ?
#
loop_
_entity_poly.entity_id
_entity_poly.type
_entity_poly.pdbx_seq_one_letter_code
_entity_poly.pdbx_strand_id
1 'polypeptide(L)'
;MAIEAKYDFLRRTEAKLASEITAADLTTVMAALSDVLESFDMTNIGEEPENDDLLASFLTAMQIQGRSQKTIDRYDYVIKRMMDHAKVSTRRISVYHLRAFLASEKERGLMESTLESYREVFSAYFSWLQREGLIDRNPAANLGRIKVPKKQKQICTDVDIEKLMRSCECKRDMAIIAFLASTGCRVSEVVELNRDQVDLEALQCIVHGKGDKERIVYLDS
;
A
#
# COMPACT_ATOMS: atom_id res chain seq x y z
N MET A 1 -33.67 16.15 -4.02
CA MET A 1 -32.53 15.22 -4.06
C MET A 1 -32.94 13.76 -3.95
N ALA A 2 -33.51 13.25 -2.83
CA ALA A 2 -33.94 11.82 -2.74
C ALA A 2 -35.02 11.43 -3.74
N ILE A 3 -35.97 12.31 -4.02
CA ILE A 3 -37.05 12.11 -4.99
C ILE A 3 -36.49 12.01 -6.42
N GLU A 4 -35.53 12.85 -6.80
CA GLU A 4 -34.88 12.82 -8.11
C GLU A 4 -34.12 11.52 -8.36
N ALA A 5 -33.42 10.99 -7.35
CA ALA A 5 -32.70 9.74 -7.47
C ALA A 5 -33.61 8.54 -7.74
N LYS A 6 -34.79 8.49 -7.11
CA LYS A 6 -35.82 7.46 -7.36
C LYS A 6 -36.35 7.53 -8.80
N TYR A 7 -36.67 8.72 -9.27
CA TYR A 7 -37.16 8.90 -10.65
C TYR A 7 -36.09 8.54 -11.70
N ASP A 8 -34.84 8.91 -11.49
CA ASP A 8 -33.77 8.55 -12.41
C ASP A 8 -33.51 7.04 -12.44
N PHE A 9 -33.56 6.37 -11.30
CA PHE A 9 -33.48 4.92 -11.22
C PHE A 9 -34.62 4.24 -11.99
N LEU A 10 -35.87 4.63 -11.73
CA LEU A 10 -37.04 4.06 -12.40
C LEU A 10 -36.95 4.27 -13.92
N ARG A 11 -36.61 5.46 -14.37
CA ARG A 11 -36.47 5.79 -15.79
C ARG A 11 -35.39 4.96 -16.49
N ARG A 12 -34.24 4.77 -15.86
CA ARG A 12 -33.14 3.94 -16.42
C ARG A 12 -33.52 2.46 -16.44
N THR A 13 -34.21 1.98 -15.41
CA THR A 13 -34.73 0.60 -15.36
C THR A 13 -35.76 0.34 -16.41
N GLU A 14 -36.74 1.26 -16.60
CA GLU A 14 -37.73 1.18 -17.62
C GLU A 14 -37.13 1.14 -19.04
N ALA A 15 -36.18 2.05 -19.32
CA ALA A 15 -35.48 2.08 -20.61
C ALA A 15 -34.73 0.78 -20.91
N LYS A 16 -34.15 0.15 -19.89
CA LYS A 16 -33.42 -1.10 -20.02
C LYS A 16 -34.34 -2.31 -20.22
N LEU A 17 -35.44 -2.36 -19.49
CA LEU A 17 -36.42 -3.47 -19.57
C LEU A 17 -37.33 -3.39 -20.81
N ALA A 18 -37.56 -2.22 -21.34
CA ALA A 18 -38.45 -2.02 -22.50
C ALA A 18 -38.03 -2.81 -23.76
N SER A 19 -36.76 -3.19 -23.86
CA SER A 19 -36.25 -4.04 -24.95
C SER A 19 -36.31 -5.54 -24.65
N GLU A 20 -36.59 -5.94 -23.40
CA GLU A 20 -36.45 -7.33 -22.94
C GLU A 20 -37.80 -8.00 -22.57
N ILE A 21 -38.85 -7.20 -22.21
CA ILE A 21 -40.13 -7.70 -21.75
C ILE A 21 -41.30 -7.03 -22.43
N THR A 22 -42.49 -7.64 -22.32
CA THR A 22 -43.70 -7.06 -22.93
C THR A 22 -44.17 -5.78 -22.21
N ALA A 23 -44.90 -4.90 -22.91
CA ALA A 23 -45.36 -3.64 -22.32
C ALA A 23 -46.28 -3.85 -21.09
N ALA A 24 -47.06 -4.94 -21.04
CA ALA A 24 -47.91 -5.28 -19.91
C ALA A 24 -47.07 -5.73 -18.68
N ASP A 25 -46.05 -6.55 -18.91
CA ASP A 25 -45.12 -6.99 -17.85
C ASP A 25 -44.28 -5.82 -17.33
N LEU A 26 -43.85 -4.92 -18.25
CA LEU A 26 -43.10 -3.73 -17.89
C LEU A 26 -43.87 -2.84 -16.92
N THR A 27 -45.18 -2.58 -17.21
CA THR A 27 -46.03 -1.78 -16.33
C THR A 27 -46.17 -2.41 -14.94
N THR A 28 -46.32 -3.73 -14.86
CA THR A 28 -46.46 -4.45 -13.61
C THR A 28 -45.16 -4.41 -12.80
N VAL A 29 -44.02 -4.62 -13.44
CA VAL A 29 -42.69 -4.57 -12.81
C VAL A 29 -42.36 -3.17 -12.32
N MET A 30 -42.66 -2.14 -13.11
CA MET A 30 -42.41 -0.75 -12.73
C MET A 30 -43.27 -0.30 -11.55
N ALA A 31 -44.57 -0.73 -11.50
CA ALA A 31 -45.43 -0.46 -10.35
C ALA A 31 -44.90 -1.11 -9.07
N ALA A 32 -44.55 -2.40 -9.14
CA ALA A 32 -43.94 -3.12 -7.99
C ALA A 32 -42.64 -2.50 -7.51
N LEU A 33 -41.77 -2.07 -8.43
CA LEU A 33 -40.51 -1.37 -8.09
C LEU A 33 -40.80 -0.02 -7.43
N SER A 34 -41.79 0.73 -7.91
CA SER A 34 -42.14 2.01 -7.32
C SER A 34 -42.60 1.86 -5.87
N ASP A 35 -43.49 0.88 -5.62
CA ASP A 35 -43.97 0.58 -4.27
C ASP A 35 -42.84 0.19 -3.31
N VAL A 36 -41.95 -0.69 -3.76
CA VAL A 36 -40.77 -1.11 -2.93
C VAL A 36 -39.88 0.09 -2.65
N LEU A 37 -39.61 0.93 -3.63
CA LEU A 37 -38.74 2.11 -3.49
C LEU A 37 -39.33 3.20 -2.58
N GLU A 38 -40.62 3.19 -2.28
CA GLU A 38 -41.18 4.11 -1.27
C GLU A 38 -40.64 3.88 0.13
N SER A 39 -40.21 2.65 0.44
CA SER A 39 -39.63 2.27 1.74
C SER A 39 -38.12 2.56 1.82
N PHE A 40 -37.46 3.02 0.75
CA PHE A 40 -36.02 3.29 0.72
C PHE A 40 -35.73 4.79 0.55
N ASP A 41 -34.75 5.26 1.27
CA ASP A 41 -34.17 6.59 1.06
C ASP A 41 -33.01 6.48 0.07
N MET A 42 -33.24 6.91 -1.18
CA MET A 42 -32.27 6.84 -2.27
C MET A 42 -31.58 8.18 -2.46
N THR A 43 -30.29 8.19 -2.40
CA THR A 43 -29.46 9.31 -2.84
C THR A 43 -28.81 9.00 -4.17
N ASN A 44 -28.85 9.93 -5.11
CA ASN A 44 -28.07 9.81 -6.35
C ASN A 44 -26.60 9.96 -5.98
N ILE A 45 -25.88 8.86 -5.97
CA ILE A 45 -24.43 8.89 -5.85
C ILE A 45 -23.97 9.39 -7.22
N GLY A 46 -23.52 10.65 -7.31
CA GLY A 46 -22.88 11.20 -8.50
C GLY A 46 -21.81 10.24 -9.03
N GLU A 47 -21.27 10.47 -10.21
CA GLU A 47 -20.21 9.63 -10.77
C GLU A 47 -19.20 9.31 -9.67
N GLU A 48 -19.20 8.04 -9.20
CA GLU A 48 -18.27 7.61 -8.17
C GLU A 48 -16.86 7.76 -8.75
N PRO A 49 -15.95 8.44 -8.07
CA PRO A 49 -14.57 8.50 -8.54
C PRO A 49 -14.07 7.09 -8.78
N GLU A 50 -13.46 6.87 -9.92
CA GLU A 50 -12.91 5.56 -10.28
C GLU A 50 -11.86 5.12 -9.26
N ASN A 51 -11.61 3.83 -9.18
CA ASN A 51 -10.61 3.27 -8.25
C ASN A 51 -9.25 3.95 -8.41
N ASP A 52 -8.86 4.28 -9.63
CA ASP A 52 -7.60 4.92 -9.96
C ASP A 52 -7.53 6.36 -9.43
N ASP A 53 -8.64 7.10 -9.46
CA ASP A 53 -8.73 8.47 -8.91
C ASP A 53 -8.58 8.47 -7.39
N LEU A 54 -9.22 7.50 -6.71
CA LEU A 54 -9.10 7.34 -5.25
C LEU A 54 -7.67 6.99 -4.84
N LEU A 55 -7.03 6.10 -5.59
CA LEU A 55 -5.65 5.71 -5.36
C LEU A 55 -4.70 6.90 -5.62
N ALA A 56 -4.86 7.60 -6.75
CA ALA A 56 -4.03 8.75 -7.09
C ALA A 56 -4.13 9.85 -6.03
N SER A 57 -5.35 10.14 -5.53
CA SER A 57 -5.58 11.10 -4.45
C SER A 57 -4.88 10.69 -3.16
N PHE A 58 -4.93 9.42 -2.78
CA PHE A 58 -4.22 8.90 -1.62
C PHE A 58 -2.70 9.02 -1.76
N LEU A 59 -2.14 8.64 -2.92
CA LEU A 59 -0.70 8.74 -3.17
C LEU A 59 -0.22 10.20 -3.16
N THR A 60 -1.03 11.11 -3.71
CA THR A 60 -0.77 12.56 -3.64
C THR A 60 -0.76 13.05 -2.19
N ALA A 61 -1.71 12.62 -1.37
CA ALA A 61 -1.72 12.96 0.06
C ALA A 61 -0.46 12.44 0.79
N MET A 62 0.02 11.24 0.45
CA MET A 62 1.28 10.71 0.98
C MET A 62 2.50 11.53 0.54
N GLN A 63 2.50 12.01 -0.70
CA GLN A 63 3.58 12.86 -1.23
C GLN A 63 3.63 14.21 -0.50
N ILE A 64 2.48 14.85 -0.29
CA ILE A 64 2.36 16.09 0.49
C ILE A 64 2.83 15.89 1.94
N GLN A 65 2.62 14.71 2.52
CA GLN A 65 3.11 14.33 3.85
C GLN A 65 4.62 14.04 3.90
N GLY A 66 5.35 14.21 2.80
CA GLY A 66 6.79 13.98 2.73
C GLY A 66 7.22 12.50 2.78
N ARG A 67 6.33 11.58 2.36
CA ARG A 67 6.71 10.16 2.26
C ARG A 67 7.70 9.96 1.13
N SER A 68 8.69 9.09 1.33
CA SER A 68 9.69 8.77 0.30
C SER A 68 9.02 8.12 -0.92
N GLN A 69 9.53 8.39 -2.13
CA GLN A 69 9.03 7.81 -3.37
C GLN A 69 8.94 6.28 -3.30
N LYS A 70 9.97 5.63 -2.77
CA LYS A 70 9.99 4.17 -2.56
C LYS A 70 8.81 3.66 -1.70
N THR A 71 8.37 4.47 -0.72
CA THR A 71 7.19 4.12 0.08
C THR A 71 5.92 4.28 -0.73
N ILE A 72 5.79 5.35 -1.51
CA ILE A 72 4.65 5.63 -2.38
C ILE A 72 4.49 4.52 -3.42
N ASP A 73 5.58 4.17 -4.13
CA ASP A 73 5.58 3.10 -5.14
C ASP A 73 5.15 1.74 -4.56
N ARG A 74 5.59 1.45 -3.34
CA ARG A 74 5.17 0.23 -2.64
C ARG A 74 3.68 0.23 -2.35
N TYR A 75 3.11 1.35 -1.90
CA TYR A 75 1.68 1.46 -1.62
C TYR A 75 0.86 1.34 -2.90
N ASP A 76 1.27 2.04 -3.96
CA ASP A 76 0.67 1.93 -5.29
C ASP A 76 0.61 0.48 -5.77
N TYR A 77 1.76 -0.19 -5.75
CA TYR A 77 1.88 -1.60 -6.16
C TYR A 77 0.94 -2.53 -5.39
N VAL A 78 0.94 -2.44 -4.06
CA VAL A 78 0.16 -3.35 -3.22
C VAL A 78 -1.33 -3.12 -3.37
N ILE A 79 -1.76 -1.84 -3.45
CA ILE A 79 -3.17 -1.48 -3.58
C ILE A 79 -3.69 -1.90 -4.96
N LYS A 80 -2.97 -1.62 -6.05
CA LYS A 80 -3.34 -2.05 -7.40
C LYS A 80 -3.50 -3.57 -7.48
N ARG A 81 -2.56 -4.32 -6.95
CA ARG A 81 -2.66 -5.79 -6.91
C ARG A 81 -3.89 -6.30 -6.16
N MET A 82 -4.23 -5.66 -5.05
CA MET A 82 -5.43 -6.00 -4.28
C MET A 82 -6.70 -5.67 -5.08
N MET A 83 -6.74 -4.52 -5.77
CA MET A 83 -7.87 -4.13 -6.62
C MET A 83 -8.05 -5.09 -7.80
N ASP A 84 -6.97 -5.46 -8.49
CA ASP A 84 -6.97 -6.41 -9.59
C ASP A 84 -7.47 -7.79 -9.18
N HIS A 85 -7.14 -8.22 -7.95
CA HIS A 85 -7.63 -9.48 -7.41
C HIS A 85 -9.11 -9.40 -7.04
N ALA A 86 -9.54 -8.32 -6.38
CA ALA A 86 -10.89 -8.17 -5.88
C ALA A 86 -11.92 -7.90 -6.99
N LYS A 87 -11.52 -7.20 -8.06
CA LYS A 87 -12.36 -6.84 -9.23
C LYS A 87 -13.69 -6.16 -8.89
N VAL A 88 -13.69 -5.38 -7.81
CA VAL A 88 -14.84 -4.61 -7.37
C VAL A 88 -14.41 -3.17 -7.08
N SER A 89 -15.35 -2.24 -7.07
CA SER A 89 -15.06 -0.85 -6.65
C SER A 89 -14.46 -0.81 -5.26
N THR A 90 -13.51 0.07 -5.03
CA THR A 90 -12.85 0.30 -3.74
C THR A 90 -13.84 0.48 -2.59
N ARG A 91 -14.97 1.14 -2.86
CA ARG A 91 -16.05 1.34 -1.88
C ARG A 91 -16.79 0.06 -1.49
N ARG A 92 -16.74 -0.97 -2.35
CA ARG A 92 -17.36 -2.28 -2.12
C ARG A 92 -16.38 -3.32 -1.57
N ILE A 93 -15.11 -2.95 -1.38
CA ILE A 93 -14.13 -3.83 -0.75
C ILE A 93 -14.59 -4.16 0.66
N SER A 94 -14.65 -5.43 0.99
CA SER A 94 -14.95 -5.97 2.31
C SER A 94 -13.74 -6.65 2.92
N VAL A 95 -13.79 -6.92 4.21
CA VAL A 95 -12.75 -7.71 4.89
C VAL A 95 -12.52 -9.09 4.25
N TYR A 96 -13.56 -9.66 3.64
CA TYR A 96 -13.46 -10.95 2.93
C TYR A 96 -12.58 -10.85 1.69
N HIS A 97 -12.70 -9.78 0.90
CA HIS A 97 -11.83 -9.54 -0.26
C HIS A 97 -10.37 -9.40 0.15
N LEU A 98 -10.11 -8.65 1.23
CA LEU A 98 -8.75 -8.46 1.75
C LEU A 98 -8.16 -9.79 2.27
N ARG A 99 -8.95 -10.60 2.97
CA ARG A 99 -8.52 -11.93 3.43
C ARG A 99 -8.28 -12.89 2.26
N ALA A 100 -9.14 -12.90 1.26
CA ALA A 100 -8.97 -13.73 0.07
C ALA A 100 -7.69 -13.38 -0.68
N PHE A 101 -7.41 -12.08 -0.87
CA PHE A 101 -6.16 -11.62 -1.45
C PHE A 101 -4.94 -12.06 -0.65
N LEU A 102 -4.93 -11.84 0.67
CA LEU A 102 -3.80 -12.26 1.52
C LEU A 102 -3.60 -13.79 1.50
N ALA A 103 -4.68 -14.57 1.43
CA ALA A 103 -4.62 -16.02 1.30
C ALA A 103 -3.99 -16.42 -0.04
N SER A 104 -4.42 -15.82 -1.16
CA SER A 104 -3.83 -16.09 -2.47
C SER A 104 -2.35 -15.73 -2.55
N GLU A 105 -1.94 -14.61 -1.92
CA GLU A 105 -0.52 -14.23 -1.85
C GLU A 105 0.31 -15.21 -1.00
N LYS A 106 -0.29 -15.77 0.05
CA LYS A 106 0.34 -16.82 0.85
C LYS A 106 0.52 -18.12 0.04
N GLU A 107 -0.48 -18.53 -0.73
CA GLU A 107 -0.40 -19.69 -1.63
C GLU A 107 0.67 -19.50 -2.71
N ARG A 108 0.93 -18.26 -3.13
CA ARG A 108 2.03 -17.91 -4.03
C ARG A 108 3.41 -17.96 -3.37
N GLY A 109 3.48 -18.25 -2.08
CA GLY A 109 4.73 -18.42 -1.35
C GLY A 109 5.27 -17.15 -0.68
N LEU A 110 4.47 -16.08 -0.53
CA LEU A 110 4.91 -14.89 0.19
C LEU A 110 5.07 -15.19 1.69
N MET A 111 6.13 -14.64 2.27
CA MET A 111 6.41 -14.77 3.70
C MET A 111 5.41 -13.97 4.55
N GLU A 112 5.15 -14.44 5.77
CA GLU A 112 4.25 -13.77 6.73
C GLU A 112 4.64 -12.31 6.98
N SER A 113 5.92 -11.98 6.96
CA SER A 113 6.39 -10.60 7.11
C SER A 113 5.95 -9.70 5.95
N THR A 114 5.90 -10.23 4.73
CA THR A 114 5.41 -9.51 3.56
C THR A 114 3.90 -9.34 3.62
N LEU A 115 3.17 -10.38 4.02
CA LEU A 115 1.72 -10.33 4.19
C LEU A 115 1.31 -9.34 5.29
N GLU A 116 2.03 -9.29 6.42
CA GLU A 116 1.80 -8.28 7.47
C GLU A 116 2.04 -6.86 6.93
N SER A 117 3.08 -6.71 6.14
CA SER A 117 3.38 -5.45 5.45
C SER A 117 2.24 -5.03 4.48
N TYR A 118 1.61 -5.96 3.78
CA TYR A 118 0.43 -5.70 2.94
C TYR A 118 -0.78 -5.30 3.79
N ARG A 119 -1.02 -6.00 4.90
CA ARG A 119 -2.08 -5.65 5.86
C ARG A 119 -1.93 -4.21 6.37
N GLU A 120 -0.69 -3.77 6.65
CA GLU A 120 -0.40 -2.39 7.07
C GLU A 120 -0.74 -1.38 5.97
N VAL A 121 -0.43 -1.69 4.71
CA VAL A 121 -0.81 -0.85 3.56
C VAL A 121 -2.32 -0.71 3.47
N PHE A 122 -3.07 -1.82 3.57
CA PHE A 122 -4.54 -1.78 3.55
C PHE A 122 -5.10 -0.96 4.72
N SER A 123 -4.56 -1.16 5.93
CA SER A 123 -4.96 -0.39 7.10
C SER A 123 -4.78 1.11 6.88
N ALA A 124 -3.65 1.53 6.32
CA ALA A 124 -3.37 2.93 6.03
C ALA A 124 -4.31 3.51 4.96
N TYR A 125 -4.49 2.79 3.84
CA TYR A 125 -5.32 3.22 2.72
C TYR A 125 -6.79 3.36 3.12
N PHE A 126 -7.38 2.33 3.68
CA PHE A 126 -8.80 2.36 4.06
C PHE A 126 -9.08 3.27 5.27
N SER A 127 -8.10 3.48 6.16
CA SER A 127 -8.23 4.49 7.21
C SER A 127 -8.20 5.91 6.65
N TRP A 128 -7.42 6.14 5.59
CA TRP A 128 -7.42 7.42 4.89
C TRP A 128 -8.76 7.65 4.17
N LEU A 129 -9.24 6.68 3.40
CA LEU A 129 -10.54 6.76 2.72
C LEU A 129 -11.70 7.05 3.69
N GLN A 130 -11.69 6.41 4.88
CA GLN A 130 -12.71 6.65 5.89
C GLN A 130 -12.63 8.06 6.48
N ARG A 131 -11.43 8.58 6.75
CA ARG A 131 -11.25 9.95 7.24
C ARG A 131 -11.66 11.03 6.24
N GLU A 132 -11.46 10.77 4.95
CA GLU A 132 -11.91 11.65 3.87
C GLU A 132 -13.43 11.52 3.58
N GLY A 133 -14.14 10.64 4.31
CA GLY A 133 -15.58 10.41 4.10
C GLY A 133 -15.92 9.69 2.79
N LEU A 134 -14.92 9.05 2.16
CA LEU A 134 -15.08 8.35 0.89
C LEU A 134 -15.66 6.94 1.06
N ILE A 135 -15.57 6.38 2.28
CA ILE A 135 -16.20 5.13 2.72
C ILE A 135 -16.74 5.28 4.14
N ASP A 136 -17.86 4.63 4.43
CA ASP A 136 -18.48 4.67 5.77
C ASP A 136 -17.74 3.81 6.78
N ARG A 137 -17.26 2.64 6.35
CA ARG A 137 -16.61 1.64 7.21
C ARG A 137 -15.28 1.19 6.63
N ASN A 138 -14.27 1.13 7.50
CA ASN A 138 -12.95 0.63 7.13
C ASN A 138 -12.93 -0.91 7.11
N PRO A 139 -12.83 -1.56 5.94
CA PRO A 139 -12.79 -3.03 5.85
C PRO A 139 -11.52 -3.63 6.46
N ALA A 140 -10.44 -2.86 6.54
CA ALA A 140 -9.18 -3.33 7.11
C ALA A 140 -9.15 -3.29 8.65
N ALA A 141 -10.10 -2.60 9.30
CA ALA A 141 -10.16 -2.52 10.76
C ALA A 141 -10.26 -3.90 11.44
N ASN A 142 -10.96 -4.83 10.79
CA ASN A 142 -11.15 -6.21 11.28
C ASN A 142 -10.14 -7.22 10.72
N LEU A 143 -9.08 -6.75 10.03
CA LEU A 143 -7.94 -7.56 9.68
C LEU A 143 -7.03 -7.71 10.89
N GLY A 144 -7.03 -8.91 11.52
CA GLY A 144 -6.11 -9.23 12.59
C GLY A 144 -4.64 -9.13 12.13
N ARG A 145 -3.74 -8.90 13.08
CA ARG A 145 -2.29 -8.94 12.81
C ARG A 145 -1.87 -10.34 12.39
N ILE A 146 -1.00 -10.42 11.39
CA ILE A 146 -0.40 -11.67 10.96
C ILE A 146 0.80 -11.96 11.85
N LYS A 147 0.80 -13.13 12.50
CA LYS A 147 1.91 -13.54 13.36
C LYS A 147 3.14 -13.82 12.50
N VAL A 148 4.16 -12.98 12.63
CA VAL A 148 5.45 -13.16 11.94
C VAL A 148 6.38 -13.91 12.87
N PRO A 149 6.90 -15.10 12.49
CA PRO A 149 7.88 -15.83 13.26
C PRO A 149 9.17 -15.01 13.41
N LYS A 150 9.64 -14.87 14.63
CA LYS A 150 10.97 -14.27 14.88
C LYS A 150 12.04 -15.28 14.46
N LYS A 151 12.63 -15.08 13.30
CA LYS A 151 13.81 -15.84 12.89
C LYS A 151 15.06 -15.15 13.43
N GLN A 152 15.92 -15.91 14.10
CA GLN A 152 17.22 -15.42 14.48
C GLN A 152 18.04 -15.19 13.20
N LYS A 153 18.51 -13.97 13.00
CA LYS A 153 19.37 -13.67 11.85
C LYS A 153 20.78 -14.16 12.17
N GLN A 154 21.42 -14.80 11.20
CA GLN A 154 22.85 -15.06 11.28
C GLN A 154 23.60 -13.74 11.25
N ILE A 155 24.47 -13.54 12.19
CA ILE A 155 25.35 -12.38 12.29
C ILE A 155 26.70 -12.81 11.69
N CYS A 156 27.26 -11.98 10.81
CA CYS A 156 28.63 -12.20 10.32
C CYS A 156 29.61 -12.14 11.50
N THR A 157 30.47 -13.14 11.59
CA THR A 157 31.57 -13.15 12.55
C THR A 157 32.77 -12.40 11.99
N ASP A 158 33.72 -12.01 12.83
CA ASP A 158 34.99 -11.38 12.41
C ASP A 158 35.73 -12.26 11.39
N VAL A 159 35.68 -13.58 11.57
CA VAL A 159 36.26 -14.55 10.63
C VAL A 159 35.55 -14.49 9.25
N ASP A 160 34.24 -14.30 9.23
CA ASP A 160 33.51 -14.18 7.98
C ASP A 160 33.83 -12.87 7.25
N ILE A 161 33.99 -11.77 8.00
CA ILE A 161 34.40 -10.46 7.46
C ILE A 161 35.82 -10.57 6.89
N GLU A 162 36.74 -11.20 7.58
CA GLU A 162 38.10 -11.41 7.09
C GLU A 162 38.16 -12.26 5.82
N LYS A 163 37.34 -13.32 5.72
CA LYS A 163 37.21 -14.11 4.49
C LYS A 163 36.67 -13.28 3.34
N LEU A 164 35.65 -12.47 3.59
CA LEU A 164 35.10 -11.56 2.60
C LEU A 164 36.14 -10.57 2.09
N MET A 165 36.89 -9.95 2.98
CA MET A 165 37.97 -9.01 2.61
C MET A 165 39.06 -9.68 1.76
N ARG A 166 39.45 -10.91 2.11
CA ARG A 166 40.45 -11.70 1.36
C ARG A 166 39.94 -12.12 -0.04
N SER A 167 38.64 -12.24 -0.24
CA SER A 167 38.06 -12.60 -1.52
C SER A 167 37.85 -11.41 -2.46
N CYS A 168 38.10 -10.19 -2.00
CA CYS A 168 37.97 -8.99 -2.82
C CYS A 168 39.10 -8.89 -3.85
N GLU A 169 38.74 -8.68 -5.12
CA GLU A 169 39.69 -8.50 -6.20
C GLU A 169 40.22 -7.06 -6.31
N CYS A 170 39.51 -6.10 -5.74
CA CYS A 170 39.89 -4.69 -5.81
C CYS A 170 39.86 -3.97 -4.46
N LYS A 171 40.70 -2.94 -4.31
CA LYS A 171 40.79 -2.12 -3.09
C LYS A 171 39.50 -1.40 -2.74
N ARG A 172 38.69 -1.05 -3.73
CA ARG A 172 37.40 -0.39 -3.49
C ARG A 172 36.46 -1.29 -2.70
N ASP A 173 36.33 -2.54 -3.10
CA ASP A 173 35.41 -3.49 -2.47
C ASP A 173 35.88 -3.85 -1.05
N MET A 174 37.21 -3.99 -0.85
CA MET A 174 37.79 -4.12 0.48
C MET A 174 37.44 -2.91 1.38
N ALA A 175 37.60 -1.69 0.86
CA ALA A 175 37.30 -0.48 1.62
C ALA A 175 35.80 -0.37 1.99
N ILE A 176 34.89 -0.77 1.09
CA ILE A 176 33.47 -0.80 1.38
C ILE A 176 33.13 -1.79 2.50
N ILE A 177 33.71 -3.01 2.46
CA ILE A 177 33.47 -4.02 3.49
C ILE A 177 34.05 -3.55 4.83
N ALA A 178 35.28 -3.04 4.85
CA ALA A 178 35.92 -2.50 6.06
C ALA A 178 35.08 -1.36 6.65
N PHE A 179 34.64 -0.42 5.81
CA PHE A 179 33.80 0.69 6.24
C PHE A 179 32.47 0.23 6.85
N LEU A 180 31.78 -0.72 6.20
CA LEU A 180 30.52 -1.27 6.71
C LEU A 180 30.72 -2.03 8.03
N ALA A 181 31.82 -2.78 8.16
CA ALA A 181 32.14 -3.55 9.35
C ALA A 181 32.48 -2.64 10.54
N SER A 182 33.31 -1.60 10.35
CA SER A 182 33.70 -0.69 11.42
C SER A 182 32.56 0.24 11.87
N THR A 183 31.80 0.81 10.91
CA THR A 183 30.81 1.87 11.21
C THR A 183 29.40 1.36 11.49
N GLY A 184 29.05 0.14 11.05
CA GLY A 184 27.68 -0.37 11.10
C GLY A 184 26.69 0.45 10.27
N CYS A 185 27.16 1.20 9.27
CA CYS A 185 26.32 1.99 8.37
C CYS A 185 25.41 1.10 7.54
N ARG A 186 24.26 1.66 7.13
CA ARG A 186 23.42 1.00 6.13
C ARG A 186 24.06 1.11 4.75
N VAL A 187 23.84 0.10 3.92
CA VAL A 187 24.34 0.12 2.52
C VAL A 187 23.92 1.40 1.79
N SER A 188 22.68 1.89 1.97
CA SER A 188 22.21 3.13 1.34
C SER A 188 23.00 4.35 1.81
N GLU A 189 23.39 4.42 3.06
CA GLU A 189 24.20 5.52 3.62
C GLU A 189 25.60 5.54 3.01
N VAL A 190 26.17 4.36 2.78
CA VAL A 190 27.49 4.23 2.13
C VAL A 190 27.44 4.57 0.64
N VAL A 191 26.37 4.20 -0.05
CA VAL A 191 26.20 4.52 -1.49
C VAL A 191 26.08 6.02 -1.74
N GLU A 192 25.48 6.76 -0.80
CA GLU A 192 25.32 8.21 -0.88
C GLU A 192 26.55 9.00 -0.39
N LEU A 193 27.50 8.33 0.26
CA LEU A 193 28.70 8.95 0.84
C LEU A 193 29.75 9.22 -0.26
N ASN A 194 30.22 10.46 -0.32
CA ASN A 194 31.34 10.85 -1.16
C ASN A 194 32.63 10.84 -0.38
N ARG A 195 33.77 10.67 -1.11
CA ARG A 195 35.10 10.55 -0.51
C ARG A 195 35.53 11.81 0.27
N ASP A 196 35.14 12.98 -0.18
CA ASP A 196 35.41 14.26 0.44
C ASP A 196 34.64 14.51 1.74
N GLN A 197 33.61 13.71 2.02
CA GLN A 197 32.83 13.74 3.26
C GLN A 197 33.48 12.86 4.37
N VAL A 198 34.53 12.12 4.05
CA VAL A 198 35.23 11.26 5.01
C VAL A 198 36.47 11.98 5.52
N ASP A 199 36.48 12.33 6.78
CA ASP A 199 37.65 12.90 7.44
C ASP A 199 38.56 11.77 7.88
N LEU A 200 39.64 11.55 7.12
CA LEU A 200 40.64 10.52 7.39
C LEU A 200 41.62 10.90 8.50
N GLU A 201 41.72 12.19 8.89
CA GLU A 201 42.57 12.62 10.00
C GLU A 201 41.82 12.42 11.34
N ALA A 202 40.56 12.83 11.39
CA ALA A 202 39.69 12.64 12.55
C ALA A 202 39.06 11.23 12.63
N LEU A 203 39.23 10.40 11.58
CA LEU A 203 38.67 9.06 11.46
C LEU A 203 37.13 9.06 11.65
N GLN A 204 36.45 9.99 11.02
CA GLN A 204 35.00 10.15 11.14
C GLN A 204 34.36 10.61 9.84
N CYS A 205 33.06 10.37 9.71
CA CYS A 205 32.24 11.00 8.66
C CYS A 205 30.80 11.20 9.11
N ILE A 206 30.08 12.08 8.42
CA ILE A 206 28.65 12.29 8.63
C ILE A 206 27.91 11.46 7.61
N VAL A 207 26.94 10.65 8.06
CA VAL A 207 26.08 9.86 7.18
C VAL A 207 24.62 10.30 7.34
N HIS A 208 23.91 10.31 6.21
CA HIS A 208 22.50 10.68 6.14
C HIS A 208 21.63 9.43 6.26
N GLY A 209 20.82 9.37 7.31
CA GLY A 209 19.94 8.24 7.58
C GLY A 209 18.49 8.46 7.12
N LYS A 210 17.65 7.48 7.38
CA LYS A 210 16.22 7.54 7.05
C LYS A 210 15.55 8.75 7.71
N GLY A 211 14.86 9.57 6.91
CA GLY A 211 14.12 10.74 7.37
C GLY A 211 15.02 11.96 7.58
N ASP A 212 16.06 12.07 6.76
CA ASP A 212 17.00 13.21 6.73
C ASP A 212 17.73 13.44 8.09
N LYS A 213 18.00 12.34 8.80
CA LYS A 213 18.72 12.40 10.06
C LYS A 213 20.20 12.17 9.82
N GLU A 214 21.01 13.13 10.20
CA GLU A 214 22.46 13.04 10.18
C GLU A 214 22.99 12.36 11.48
N ARG A 215 24.03 11.57 11.33
CA ARG A 215 24.82 11.08 12.45
C ARG A 215 26.30 10.99 12.10
N ILE A 216 27.13 11.26 13.08
CA ILE A 216 28.57 11.00 12.97
C ILE A 216 28.81 9.50 13.18
N VAL A 217 29.67 8.93 12.35
CA VAL A 217 30.19 7.57 12.50
C VAL A 217 31.73 7.64 12.54
N TYR A 218 32.31 6.75 13.31
CA TYR A 218 33.75 6.68 13.50
C TYR A 218 34.30 5.48 12.75
N LEU A 219 35.52 5.65 12.20
CA LEU A 219 36.25 4.60 11.49
C LEU A 219 37.22 3.95 12.46
N ASP A 220 37.35 2.63 12.41
CA ASP A 220 38.42 1.93 13.10
C ASP A 220 39.73 2.12 12.32
N SER A 221 40.83 2.24 13.05
CA SER A 221 42.18 2.39 12.52
C SER A 221 42.72 1.10 11.91
#